data_c79efc97871e744037b3b8dff9caaa7d
#
_entry.id   c79efc97871e744037b3b8dff9caaa7d
#
_cell.length_a   1.000
_cell.length_b   1.000
_cell.length_c   1.000
_cell.angle_alpha   90.00
_cell.angle_beta   90.00
_cell.angle_gamma   90.00
#
_symmetry.space_group_name_H-M   'P 1'
#
loop_
_entity.id
_entity.type
_entity.pdbx_description
1 polymer ?
#
loop_
_entity_poly.entity_id
_entity_poly.type
_entity_poly.pdbx_seq_one_letter_code
_entity_poly.pdbx_strand_id
1 'polypeptide(L)'
;EPYRKYFCEVKDGQMHEGAILFFLSGNRPVDTILQAGEGFIFLDGRIKDLGKGIDSNMMPVISDNYDNFLTWKGEGEMPQEQMDKMRSYIRQAHAEGKLFRWWGAPDIPLFKRMFIEEGVDLIGADDLKSMLTVLEQE
;
A
#
# COMPACT_ATOMS: atom_id res chain seq x y z
N GLU A 1 -4.45 0.43 28.12
CA GLU A 1 -5.55 1.18 27.56
C GLU A 1 -5.35 2.71 27.36
N PRO A 2 -4.33 3.42 27.98
CA PRO A 2 -4.24 4.88 27.83
C PRO A 2 -3.91 5.36 26.42
N TYR A 3 -3.38 4.50 25.54
CA TYR A 3 -2.96 4.84 24.18
C TYR A 3 -4.00 4.53 23.10
N ARG A 4 -5.10 3.83 23.42
CA ARG A 4 -6.12 3.41 22.44
C ARG A 4 -6.66 4.58 21.60
N LYS A 5 -6.83 5.75 22.18
CA LYS A 5 -7.30 6.97 21.51
C LYS A 5 -6.42 7.47 20.35
N TYR A 6 -5.19 6.95 20.23
CA TYR A 6 -4.27 7.32 19.15
C TYR A 6 -4.37 6.39 17.93
N PHE A 7 -5.04 5.26 18.06
CA PHE A 7 -5.19 4.29 16.98
C PHE A 7 -6.49 4.53 16.20
N CYS A 8 -6.42 4.34 14.88
CA CYS A 8 -7.62 4.14 14.09
C CYS A 8 -8.34 2.87 14.56
N GLU A 9 -9.65 2.91 14.59
CA GLU A 9 -10.49 1.79 15.04
C GLU A 9 -11.75 1.70 14.18
N VAL A 10 -12.13 0.49 13.76
CA VAL A 10 -13.48 0.23 13.25
C VAL A 10 -14.35 -0.23 14.39
N LYS A 11 -15.45 0.45 14.59
CA LYS A 11 -16.47 0.13 15.59
C LYS A 11 -17.85 0.44 15.04
N ASP A 12 -18.79 -0.47 15.25
CA ASP A 12 -20.16 -0.36 14.72
C ASP A 12 -20.20 -0.10 13.21
N GLY A 13 -19.25 -0.71 12.45
CA GLY A 13 -19.10 -0.55 11.00
C GLY A 13 -18.56 0.81 10.55
N GLN A 14 -18.12 1.67 11.46
CA GLN A 14 -17.58 2.99 11.16
C GLN A 14 -16.09 3.09 11.52
N MET A 15 -15.32 3.78 10.66
CA MET A 15 -13.94 4.13 10.95
C MET A 15 -13.89 5.33 11.91
N HIS A 16 -13.26 5.14 13.04
CA HIS A 16 -12.85 6.20 13.95
C HIS A 16 -11.38 6.50 13.72
N GLU A 17 -11.09 7.68 13.21
CA GLU A 17 -9.73 8.09 12.88
C GLU A 17 -8.90 8.36 14.13
N GLY A 18 -7.65 7.89 14.11
CA GLY A 18 -6.60 8.18 15.06
C GLY A 18 -5.31 8.55 14.34
N ALA A 19 -4.32 8.99 15.10
CA ALA A 19 -3.00 9.33 14.51
C ALA A 19 -2.22 8.11 14.01
N ILE A 20 -2.62 6.90 14.41
CA ILE A 20 -1.89 5.66 14.11
C ILE A 20 -2.83 4.67 13.43
N LEU A 21 -2.54 4.32 12.17
CA LEU A 21 -3.17 3.20 11.47
C LEU A 21 -2.25 1.99 11.57
N PHE A 22 -2.71 0.92 12.26
CA PHE A 22 -1.94 -0.30 12.47
C PHE A 22 -2.46 -1.43 11.58
N PHE A 23 -1.72 -1.77 10.54
CA PHE A 23 -2.08 -2.89 9.65
C PHE A 23 -1.06 -4.04 9.72
N LEU A 24 -1.60 -5.25 9.73
CA LEU A 24 -0.84 -6.49 9.85
C LEU A 24 -0.41 -6.99 8.48
N SER A 25 0.90 -7.18 8.33
CA SER A 25 1.53 -7.71 7.12
C SER A 25 2.09 -9.12 7.33
N GLY A 26 2.66 -9.73 6.29
CA GLY A 26 3.25 -11.07 6.36
C GLY A 26 2.20 -12.17 6.42
N ASN A 27 2.35 -13.10 7.36
CA ASN A 27 1.39 -14.18 7.58
C ASN A 27 0.20 -13.65 8.40
N ARG A 28 -0.90 -13.37 7.73
CA ARG A 28 -2.07 -12.68 8.28
C ARG A 28 -3.23 -13.65 8.50
N PRO A 29 -3.90 -13.62 9.65
CA PRO A 29 -5.15 -14.36 9.87
C PRO A 29 -6.33 -13.61 9.23
N VAL A 30 -6.35 -13.55 7.88
CA VAL A 30 -7.29 -12.72 7.11
C VAL A 30 -8.73 -13.00 7.51
N ASP A 31 -9.15 -14.26 7.48
CA ASP A 31 -10.53 -14.64 7.77
C ASP A 31 -10.93 -14.26 9.19
N THR A 32 -10.03 -14.42 10.16
CA THR A 32 -10.30 -14.07 11.57
C THR A 32 -10.53 -12.56 11.71
N ILE A 33 -9.71 -11.74 11.08
CA ILE A 33 -9.82 -10.28 11.14
C ILE A 33 -11.09 -9.82 10.42
N LEU A 34 -11.39 -10.35 9.23
CA LEU A 34 -12.60 -10.01 8.48
C LEU A 34 -13.88 -10.46 9.20
N GLN A 35 -13.85 -11.63 9.85
CA GLN A 35 -14.99 -12.12 10.65
C GLN A 35 -15.23 -11.28 11.91
N ALA A 36 -14.19 -10.74 12.53
CA ALA A 36 -14.32 -9.83 13.65
C ALA A 36 -15.07 -8.53 13.24
N GLY A 37 -14.81 -8.04 12.03
CA GLY A 37 -15.49 -6.89 11.44
C GLY A 37 -15.24 -5.55 12.14
N GLU A 38 -14.52 -5.56 13.26
CA GLU A 38 -14.22 -4.38 14.07
C GLU A 38 -12.89 -4.52 14.82
N GLY A 39 -12.37 -3.42 15.34
CA GLY A 39 -11.14 -3.34 16.12
C GLY A 39 -10.13 -2.35 15.52
N PHE A 40 -8.89 -2.42 15.98
CA PHE A 40 -7.80 -1.50 15.60
C PHE A 40 -6.64 -2.20 14.87
N ILE A 41 -6.86 -3.44 14.39
CA ILE A 41 -5.92 -4.19 13.56
C ILE A 41 -6.53 -4.33 12.17
N PHE A 42 -5.85 -3.80 11.19
CA PHE A 42 -6.26 -3.82 9.79
C PHE A 42 -5.39 -4.77 8.99
N LEU A 43 -5.79 -5.07 7.76
CA LEU A 43 -5.07 -5.96 6.87
C LEU A 43 -4.23 -5.18 5.86
N ASP A 44 -2.96 -5.59 5.70
CA ASP A 44 -2.16 -5.31 4.53
C ASP A 44 -2.55 -6.30 3.43
N GLY A 45 -3.37 -5.87 2.48
CA GLY A 45 -3.86 -6.68 1.37
C GLY A 45 -2.78 -7.02 0.35
N ARG A 46 -3.15 -7.84 -0.63
CA ARG A 46 -2.32 -8.22 -1.79
C ARG A 46 -3.09 -7.92 -3.07
N ILE A 47 -2.40 -7.83 -4.19
CA ILE A 47 -3.03 -7.63 -5.51
C ILE A 47 -4.12 -8.67 -5.77
N LYS A 48 -3.93 -9.91 -5.36
CA LYS A 48 -4.95 -10.98 -5.46
C LYS A 48 -6.22 -10.74 -4.65
N ASP A 49 -6.20 -9.78 -3.73
CA ASP A 49 -7.35 -9.43 -2.89
C ASP A 49 -8.20 -8.32 -3.52
N LEU A 50 -7.69 -7.65 -4.56
CA LEU A 50 -8.46 -6.71 -5.38
C LEU A 50 -9.62 -7.42 -6.08
N GLY A 51 -10.75 -6.75 -6.19
CA GLY A 51 -11.97 -7.28 -6.82
C GLY A 51 -12.79 -8.24 -5.96
N LYS A 52 -12.36 -8.52 -4.71
CA LYS A 52 -13.10 -9.42 -3.80
C LYS A 52 -14.15 -8.71 -2.95
N GLY A 53 -14.31 -7.41 -3.08
CA GLY A 53 -15.27 -6.64 -2.28
C GLY A 53 -14.93 -6.53 -0.79
N ILE A 54 -13.65 -6.69 -0.42
CA ILE A 54 -13.22 -6.49 0.96
C ILE A 54 -13.23 -4.99 1.26
N ASP A 55 -13.91 -4.60 2.34
CA ASP A 55 -14.05 -3.22 2.77
C ASP A 55 -12.67 -2.57 3.02
N SER A 56 -12.47 -1.35 2.50
CA SER A 56 -11.26 -0.55 2.73
C SER A 56 -11.05 -0.22 4.21
N ASN A 57 -12.11 -0.15 5.01
CA ASN A 57 -12.00 0.01 6.46
C ASN A 57 -11.33 -1.19 7.15
N MET A 58 -11.39 -2.38 6.56
CA MET A 58 -10.73 -3.58 7.11
C MET A 58 -9.41 -3.89 6.41
N MET A 59 -9.28 -3.50 5.14
CA MET A 59 -8.08 -3.70 4.31
C MET A 59 -7.73 -2.38 3.62
N PRO A 60 -7.14 -1.41 4.35
CA PRO A 60 -6.90 -0.06 3.85
C PRO A 60 -5.74 0.04 2.86
N VAL A 61 -4.88 -0.98 2.80
CA VAL A 61 -3.67 -0.99 1.98
C VAL A 61 -3.63 -2.24 1.12
N ILE A 62 -3.21 -2.09 -0.12
CA ILE A 62 -2.78 -3.20 -1.00
C ILE A 62 -1.28 -3.05 -1.19
N SER A 63 -0.51 -4.06 -0.78
CA SER A 63 0.92 -4.08 -1.02
C SER A 63 1.39 -5.43 -1.57
N ASP A 64 2.32 -5.40 -2.53
CA ASP A 64 2.86 -6.64 -3.06
C ASP A 64 4.34 -6.50 -3.45
N ASN A 65 4.98 -7.65 -3.71
CA ASN A 65 6.35 -7.67 -4.18
C ASN A 65 6.39 -7.24 -5.65
N TYR A 66 7.13 -6.17 -5.93
CA TYR A 66 7.33 -5.67 -7.29
C TYR A 66 7.80 -6.78 -8.24
N ASP A 67 8.75 -7.60 -7.81
CA ASP A 67 9.39 -8.64 -8.62
C ASP A 67 8.45 -9.79 -9.03
N ASN A 68 7.35 -9.96 -8.33
CA ASN A 68 6.35 -10.97 -8.70
C ASN A 68 5.50 -10.55 -9.91
N PHE A 69 5.47 -9.27 -10.24
CA PHE A 69 4.56 -8.69 -11.23
C PHE A 69 5.28 -7.97 -12.37
N LEU A 70 6.44 -7.38 -12.09
CA LEU A 70 7.19 -6.51 -12.99
C LEU A 70 8.67 -6.93 -12.99
N THR A 71 9.30 -6.89 -14.16
CA THR A 71 10.69 -7.34 -14.33
C THR A 71 11.68 -6.20 -14.61
N TRP A 72 11.19 -5.01 -15.00
CA TRP A 72 12.04 -3.86 -15.27
C TRP A 72 12.75 -3.38 -14.01
N LYS A 73 14.05 -3.08 -14.12
CA LYS A 73 14.92 -2.73 -12.98
C LYS A 73 15.56 -1.34 -13.10
N GLY A 74 15.06 -0.51 -14.02
CA GLY A 74 15.55 0.86 -14.19
C GLY A 74 16.57 1.02 -15.33
N GLU A 75 16.81 -0.02 -16.13
CA GLU A 75 17.66 0.06 -17.31
C GLU A 75 16.82 0.43 -18.54
N GLY A 76 17.18 1.55 -19.19
CA GLY A 76 16.40 2.08 -20.30
C GLY A 76 14.99 2.50 -19.93
N GLU A 77 14.11 2.61 -20.90
CA GLU A 77 12.70 2.94 -20.69
C GLU A 77 11.95 1.71 -20.20
N MET A 78 11.00 1.94 -19.27
CA MET A 78 10.10 0.87 -18.83
C MET A 78 9.21 0.43 -19.99
N PRO A 79 9.11 -0.88 -20.29
CA PRO A 79 8.19 -1.37 -21.31
C PRO A 79 6.76 -0.93 -21.05
N GLN A 80 6.07 -0.44 -22.08
CA GLN A 80 4.71 0.12 -21.96
C GLN A 80 3.74 -0.88 -21.32
N GLU A 81 3.83 -2.16 -21.66
CA GLU A 81 2.99 -3.22 -21.08
C GLU A 81 3.17 -3.31 -19.56
N GLN A 82 4.41 -3.19 -19.05
CA GLN A 82 4.67 -3.21 -17.60
C GLN A 82 4.18 -1.94 -16.93
N MET A 83 4.32 -0.79 -17.56
CA MET A 83 3.78 0.47 -17.09
C MET A 83 2.25 0.41 -16.98
N ASP A 84 1.57 -0.05 -18.02
CA ASP A 84 0.12 -0.19 -18.04
C ASP A 84 -0.38 -1.17 -16.98
N LYS A 85 0.34 -2.28 -16.79
CA LYS A 85 0.06 -3.26 -15.75
C LYS A 85 0.19 -2.65 -14.36
N MET A 86 1.27 -1.93 -14.08
CA MET A 86 1.48 -1.22 -12.81
C MET A 86 0.34 -0.23 -12.54
N ARG A 87 0.04 0.62 -13.51
CA ARG A 87 -1.06 1.60 -13.43
C ARG A 87 -2.42 0.95 -13.20
N SER A 88 -2.65 -0.22 -13.78
CA SER A 88 -3.92 -0.93 -13.59
C SER A 88 -4.15 -1.35 -12.14
N TYR A 89 -3.11 -1.84 -11.45
CA TYR A 89 -3.20 -2.23 -10.05
C TYR A 89 -3.42 -1.02 -9.13
N ILE A 90 -2.68 0.09 -9.37
CA ILE A 90 -2.83 1.32 -8.59
C ILE A 90 -4.27 1.85 -8.74
N ARG A 91 -4.76 1.99 -9.97
CA ARG A 91 -6.13 2.46 -10.23
C ARG A 91 -7.19 1.56 -9.60
N GLN A 92 -7.00 0.25 -9.63
CA GLN A 92 -7.96 -0.68 -9.03
C GLN A 92 -7.97 -0.54 -7.50
N ALA A 93 -6.82 -0.42 -6.86
CA ALA A 93 -6.74 -0.18 -5.42
C ALA A 93 -7.45 1.13 -5.04
N HIS A 94 -7.17 2.21 -5.77
CA HIS A 94 -7.82 3.51 -5.53
C HIS A 94 -9.33 3.47 -5.78
N ALA A 95 -9.79 2.76 -6.81
CA ALA A 95 -11.22 2.57 -7.07
C ALA A 95 -11.94 1.84 -5.93
N GLU A 96 -11.23 1.01 -5.17
CA GLU A 96 -11.72 0.34 -3.96
C GLU A 96 -11.50 1.15 -2.67
N GLY A 97 -11.02 2.39 -2.75
CA GLY A 97 -10.73 3.25 -1.61
C GLY A 97 -9.52 2.80 -0.78
N LYS A 98 -8.58 2.11 -1.40
CA LYS A 98 -7.40 1.54 -0.73
C LYS A 98 -6.13 2.24 -1.19
N LEU A 99 -5.15 2.37 -0.26
CA LEU A 99 -3.80 2.80 -0.57
C LEU A 99 -3.02 1.69 -1.27
N PHE A 100 -2.05 2.07 -2.10
CA PHE A 100 -1.21 1.14 -2.82
C PHE A 100 0.28 1.28 -2.45
N ARG A 101 0.97 0.15 -2.33
CA ARG A 101 2.40 0.08 -2.02
C ARG A 101 3.10 -1.04 -2.78
N TRP A 102 4.26 -0.73 -3.36
CA TRP A 102 5.23 -1.75 -3.78
C TRP A 102 6.31 -1.96 -2.71
N TRP A 103 6.69 -3.21 -2.47
CA TRP A 103 7.91 -3.57 -1.74
C TRP A 103 8.81 -4.44 -2.62
N GLY A 104 10.11 -4.56 -2.29
CA GLY A 104 11.09 -5.29 -3.09
C GLY A 104 11.48 -4.63 -4.40
N ALA A 105 11.01 -3.41 -4.68
CA ALA A 105 11.47 -2.61 -5.81
C ALA A 105 12.88 -2.04 -5.53
N PRO A 106 13.67 -1.72 -6.59
CA PRO A 106 14.96 -1.04 -6.42
C PRO A 106 14.83 0.27 -5.64
N ASP A 107 15.64 0.44 -4.58
CA ASP A 107 15.67 1.67 -3.75
C ASP A 107 16.58 2.73 -4.38
N ILE A 108 16.22 3.22 -5.57
CA ILE A 108 16.94 4.25 -6.31
C ILE A 108 16.02 5.44 -6.65
N PRO A 109 16.57 6.66 -6.85
CA PRO A 109 15.77 7.86 -7.12
C PRO A 109 14.81 7.73 -8.29
N LEU A 110 15.17 7.00 -9.33
CA LEU A 110 14.32 6.75 -10.50
C LEU A 110 13.00 6.09 -10.12
N PHE A 111 13.05 5.03 -9.28
CA PHE A 111 11.85 4.32 -8.83
C PHE A 111 11.01 5.18 -7.90
N LYS A 112 11.64 5.93 -6.99
CA LYS A 112 10.95 6.83 -6.07
C LYS A 112 10.14 7.89 -6.81
N ARG A 113 10.76 8.58 -7.80
CA ARG A 113 10.06 9.54 -8.66
C ARG A 113 8.93 8.90 -9.45
N MET A 114 9.20 7.80 -10.14
CA MET A 114 8.18 7.09 -10.90
C MET A 114 6.99 6.69 -10.01
N PHE A 115 7.23 6.19 -8.82
CA PHE A 115 6.15 5.80 -7.91
C PHE A 115 5.32 7.00 -7.44
N ILE A 116 5.95 8.14 -7.16
CA ILE A 116 5.23 9.38 -6.84
C ILE A 116 4.37 9.81 -8.04
N GLU A 117 4.96 9.90 -9.22
CA GLU A 117 4.28 10.31 -10.46
C GLU A 117 3.10 9.40 -10.82
N GLU A 118 3.23 8.10 -10.58
CA GLU A 118 2.19 7.10 -10.89
C GLU A 118 1.17 6.91 -9.75
N GLY A 119 1.30 7.65 -8.64
CA GLY A 119 0.33 7.67 -7.56
C GLY A 119 0.42 6.48 -6.61
N VAL A 120 1.62 5.91 -6.41
CA VAL A 120 1.86 4.96 -5.31
C VAL A 120 1.83 5.72 -3.99
N ASP A 121 0.95 5.32 -3.06
CA ASP A 121 0.69 6.08 -1.83
C ASP A 121 1.75 5.90 -0.75
N LEU A 122 2.33 4.71 -0.65
CA LEU A 122 3.31 4.36 0.37
C LEU A 122 4.60 3.87 -0.29
N ILE A 123 5.66 4.66 -0.16
CA ILE A 123 6.97 4.37 -0.78
C ILE A 123 7.96 3.96 0.30
N GLY A 124 8.48 2.74 0.18
CA GLY A 124 9.59 2.26 1.03
C GLY A 124 10.91 2.92 0.62
N ALA A 125 11.74 3.28 1.59
CA ALA A 125 13.07 3.79 1.36
C ALA A 125 14.02 3.30 2.46
N ASP A 126 15.12 2.66 2.07
CA ASP A 126 16.21 2.29 2.97
C ASP A 126 17.19 3.46 3.08
N ASP A 127 17.42 4.20 1.99
CA ASP A 127 18.19 5.44 1.97
C ASP A 127 17.27 6.66 2.10
N LEU A 128 17.10 7.12 3.35
CA LEU A 128 16.26 8.29 3.67
C LEU A 128 16.81 9.61 3.11
N LYS A 129 18.14 9.74 2.94
CA LYS A 129 18.74 10.95 2.34
C LYS A 129 18.41 11.03 0.86
N SER A 130 18.52 9.91 0.16
CA SER A 130 18.12 9.80 -1.24
C SER A 130 16.62 10.10 -1.42
N MET A 131 15.77 9.62 -0.52
CA MET A 131 14.34 9.93 -0.55
C MET A 131 14.06 11.42 -0.33
N LEU A 132 14.71 12.04 0.65
CA LEU A 132 14.58 13.49 0.91
C LEU A 132 14.96 14.32 -0.32
N THR A 133 16.08 13.97 -0.99
CA THR A 133 16.50 14.65 -2.22
C THR A 133 15.47 14.54 -3.34
N VAL A 134 14.76 13.42 -3.45
CA VAL A 134 13.68 13.26 -4.44
C VAL A 134 12.51 14.18 -4.12
N LEU A 135 12.10 14.26 -2.85
CA LEU A 135 10.99 15.10 -2.40
C LEU A 135 11.28 16.61 -2.49
N GLU A 136 12.54 17.03 -2.36
CA GLU A 136 12.94 18.46 -2.47
C GLU A 136 13.01 18.95 -3.93
N GLN A 137 12.96 18.06 -4.92
CA GLN A 137 13.03 18.38 -6.35
C GLN A 137 11.64 18.50 -7.01
N GLU A 138 10.57 18.26 -6.25
CA GLU A 138 9.19 18.50 -6.66
C GLU A 138 8.72 19.92 -6.26
#